data_c9127b86504a2e88c40829da814a8f21
#
_entry.id   c9127b86504a2e88c40829da814a8f21
#
_cell.length_a   1.000
_cell.length_b   1.000
_cell.length_c   1.000
_cell.angle_alpha   90.00
_cell.angle_beta   90.00
_cell.angle_gamma   90.00
#
_symmetry.space_group_name_H-M   'P 1'
#
loop_
_entity.id
_entity.type
_entity.pdbx_description
1 polymer ?
#
loop_
_entity_poly.entity_id
_entity_poly.type
_entity_poly.pdbx_seq_one_letter_code
_entity_poly.pdbx_strand_id
1 'polypeptide(L)'
;TDDLDPQLVSGLLARVREQHPRVFADRDGIDVLLDLQVLRHDDSDESEVGGILRPTLAGLLALGRYPQKFYPRLGISIAVFPGTSRDDVFRGDERLVASKSVVGSIPVMIDDAVDSLMRWIGAKKPDYPPLVLREAIANALTHRDYSPDARGTQVHISVFTDRIEITNPGGLYGMVTHDVLASPHPVTGAPFVSTRNQFLFTLLESTPYPGGGFVNPEGGDGYQR
;
A
#
# COMPACT_ATOMS: atom_id res chain seq x y z
N THR A 1 7.05 19.71 -4.17
CA THR A 1 5.62 19.71 -4.55
C THR A 1 4.78 19.59 -3.28
N ASP A 2 3.76 20.42 -3.12
CA ASP A 2 2.92 20.52 -1.92
C ASP A 2 2.09 19.26 -1.64
N ASP A 3 1.98 18.37 -2.61
CA ASP A 3 1.24 17.12 -2.51
C ASP A 3 2.01 16.00 -1.77
N LEU A 4 3.33 16.15 -1.60
CA LEU A 4 4.16 15.22 -0.82
C LEU A 4 4.31 15.71 0.62
N ASP A 5 4.50 14.77 1.55
CA ASP A 5 4.80 15.07 2.94
C ASP A 5 6.30 15.41 3.09
N PRO A 6 6.66 16.66 3.51
CA PRO A 6 8.05 17.08 3.60
C PRO A 6 8.87 16.28 4.60
N GLN A 7 8.24 15.77 5.67
CA GLN A 7 8.94 14.98 6.68
C GLN A 7 9.31 13.60 6.13
N LEU A 8 8.38 12.95 5.41
CA LEU A 8 8.65 11.67 4.76
C LEU A 8 9.70 11.82 3.65
N VAL A 9 9.62 12.88 2.85
CA VAL A 9 10.64 13.18 1.82
C VAL A 9 12.02 13.38 2.45
N SER A 10 12.12 14.21 3.49
CA SER A 10 13.39 14.42 4.22
C SER A 10 13.93 13.12 4.80
N GLY A 11 13.05 12.32 5.41
CA GLY A 11 13.42 11.03 5.98
C GLY A 11 13.96 10.05 4.93
N LEU A 12 13.26 9.94 3.78
CA LEU A 12 13.72 9.13 2.65
C LEU A 12 15.11 9.56 2.18
N LEU A 13 15.31 10.85 1.93
CA LEU A 13 16.59 11.37 1.46
C LEU A 13 17.73 11.10 2.45
N ALA A 14 17.49 11.28 3.74
CA ALA A 14 18.47 10.98 4.78
C ALA A 14 18.82 9.48 4.78
N ARG A 15 17.82 8.61 4.75
CA ARG A 15 18.01 7.15 4.81
C ARG A 15 18.74 6.60 3.58
N VAL A 16 18.38 7.01 2.37
CA VAL A 16 19.07 6.51 1.17
C VAL A 16 20.51 6.99 1.08
N ARG A 17 20.81 8.20 1.58
CA ARG A 17 22.19 8.70 1.68
C ARG A 17 23.02 7.92 2.68
N GLU A 18 22.44 7.54 3.81
CA GLU A 18 23.06 6.70 4.82
C GLU A 18 23.32 5.28 4.32
N GLN A 19 22.33 4.66 3.69
CA GLN A 19 22.43 3.28 3.19
C GLN A 19 23.33 3.16 1.96
N HIS A 20 23.34 4.16 1.09
CA HIS A 20 24.06 4.15 -0.18
C HIS A 20 24.91 5.41 -0.38
N PRO A 21 25.88 5.72 0.52
CA PRO A 21 26.63 6.98 0.48
C PRO A 21 27.45 7.15 -0.81
N ARG A 22 27.92 6.06 -1.40
CA ARG A 22 28.67 6.12 -2.67
C ARG A 22 27.85 6.58 -3.87
N VAL A 23 26.51 6.45 -3.76
CA VAL A 23 25.57 6.80 -4.85
C VAL A 23 24.92 8.15 -4.62
N PHE A 24 24.56 8.47 -3.37
CA PHE A 24 23.66 9.59 -3.07
C PHE A 24 24.23 10.67 -2.16
N ALA A 25 25.45 10.51 -1.57
CA ALA A 25 25.94 11.45 -0.56
C ALA A 25 26.03 12.90 -1.08
N ASP A 26 26.59 13.09 -2.28
CA ASP A 26 26.87 14.40 -2.86
C ASP A 26 25.82 14.84 -3.90
N ARG A 27 24.73 14.10 -4.04
CA ARG A 27 23.70 14.40 -5.02
C ARG A 27 22.66 15.39 -4.48
N ASP A 28 22.17 16.27 -5.36
CA ASP A 28 21.05 17.13 -5.04
C ASP A 28 19.79 16.32 -4.69
N GLY A 29 18.99 16.85 -3.77
CA GLY A 29 17.79 16.16 -3.30
C GLY A 29 16.75 15.91 -4.40
N ILE A 30 16.63 16.85 -5.35
CA ILE A 30 15.70 16.71 -6.48
C ILE A 30 16.18 15.61 -7.42
N ASP A 31 17.47 15.55 -7.72
CA ASP A 31 18.07 14.50 -8.55
C ASP A 31 17.84 13.11 -7.92
N VAL A 32 18.01 12.99 -6.60
CA VAL A 32 17.74 11.74 -5.89
C VAL A 32 16.26 11.35 -5.99
N LEU A 33 15.33 12.31 -5.86
CA LEU A 33 13.91 12.04 -6.00
C LEU A 33 13.50 11.64 -7.43
N LEU A 34 14.18 12.17 -8.43
CA LEU A 34 14.01 11.75 -9.84
C LEU A 34 14.53 10.33 -10.05
N ASP A 35 15.75 10.01 -9.58
CA ASP A 35 16.33 8.67 -9.67
C ASP A 35 15.47 7.60 -8.98
N LEU A 36 14.94 7.92 -7.81
CA LEU A 36 14.04 7.03 -7.05
C LEU A 36 12.62 6.97 -7.63
N GLN A 37 12.36 7.68 -8.73
CA GLN A 37 11.03 7.76 -9.34
C GLN A 37 9.94 8.28 -8.38
N VAL A 38 10.31 9.13 -7.43
CA VAL A 38 9.35 9.90 -6.63
C VAL A 38 8.77 11.04 -7.46
N LEU A 39 9.65 11.71 -8.22
CA LEU A 39 9.30 12.79 -9.15
C LEU A 39 9.61 12.38 -10.59
N ARG A 40 8.98 13.05 -11.52
CA ARG A 40 9.28 13.00 -12.95
C ARG A 40 9.10 14.37 -13.59
N HIS A 41 9.78 14.59 -14.70
CA HIS A 41 9.49 15.73 -15.57
C HIS A 41 8.14 15.53 -16.28
N ASP A 42 7.36 16.60 -16.36
CA ASP A 42 6.16 16.62 -17.18
C ASP A 42 6.50 17.26 -18.52
N ASP A 43 6.66 16.42 -19.53
CA ASP A 43 7.02 16.84 -20.89
C ASP A 43 5.82 17.37 -21.69
N SER A 44 4.64 17.51 -21.06
CA SER A 44 3.43 17.97 -21.73
C SER A 44 3.39 19.47 -22.01
N ASP A 45 4.28 20.25 -21.38
CA ASP A 45 4.39 21.69 -21.57
C ASP A 45 5.77 22.07 -22.16
N GLU A 46 5.83 22.20 -23.48
CA GLU A 46 7.05 22.57 -24.22
C GLU A 46 7.53 24.01 -23.94
N SER A 47 6.79 24.79 -23.14
CA SER A 47 7.07 26.21 -22.94
C SER A 47 8.12 26.51 -21.86
N GLU A 48 8.46 25.56 -20.98
CA GLU A 48 9.45 25.74 -19.94
C GLU A 48 10.71 24.88 -20.15
N VAL A 49 11.87 25.55 -20.27
CA VAL A 49 13.17 24.88 -20.29
C VAL A 49 13.43 24.24 -18.92
N GLY A 50 13.29 22.90 -18.86
CA GLY A 50 13.50 22.13 -17.62
C GLY A 50 12.25 21.35 -17.15
N GLY A 51 11.08 21.60 -17.74
CA GLY A 51 9.84 20.89 -17.44
C GLY A 51 9.33 21.09 -16.00
N ILE A 52 8.03 20.96 -15.79
CA ILE A 52 7.42 20.98 -14.45
C ILE A 52 7.67 19.64 -13.78
N LEU A 53 8.22 19.63 -12.56
CA LEU A 53 8.36 18.42 -11.76
C LEU A 53 7.03 18.01 -11.13
N ARG A 54 6.61 16.78 -11.39
CA ARG A 54 5.39 16.20 -10.81
C ARG A 54 5.68 14.92 -10.05
N PRO A 55 4.95 14.66 -8.94
CA PRO A 55 5.03 13.37 -8.28
C PRO A 55 4.56 12.25 -9.20
N THR A 56 5.25 11.13 -9.18
CA THR A 56 4.76 9.89 -9.79
C THR A 56 3.64 9.28 -8.94
N LEU A 57 2.93 8.31 -9.49
CA LEU A 57 1.94 7.56 -8.71
C LEU A 57 2.59 6.83 -7.52
N ALA A 58 3.78 6.25 -7.71
CA ALA A 58 4.53 5.60 -6.64
C ALA A 58 4.92 6.60 -5.53
N GLY A 59 5.44 7.78 -5.92
CA GLY A 59 5.75 8.86 -4.98
C GLY A 59 4.54 9.34 -4.20
N LEU A 60 3.39 9.54 -4.87
CA LEU A 60 2.14 9.94 -4.21
C LEU A 60 1.65 8.86 -3.22
N LEU A 61 1.67 7.59 -3.62
CA LEU A 61 1.18 6.50 -2.76
C LEU A 61 2.08 6.23 -1.56
N ALA A 62 3.41 6.43 -1.71
CA ALA A 62 4.34 6.23 -0.60
C ALA A 62 4.46 7.46 0.31
N LEU A 63 4.55 8.66 -0.27
CA LEU A 63 4.95 9.89 0.42
C LEU A 63 3.90 11.00 0.35
N GLY A 64 2.78 10.79 -0.36
CA GLY A 64 1.77 11.82 -0.57
C GLY A 64 0.89 12.04 0.66
N ARG A 65 0.46 13.30 0.85
CA ARG A 65 -0.50 13.65 1.91
C ARG A 65 -1.90 13.14 1.59
N TYR A 66 -2.34 13.28 0.34
CA TYR A 66 -3.68 12.88 -0.09
C TYR A 66 -3.70 12.45 -1.57
N PRO A 67 -3.21 11.24 -1.88
CA PRO A 67 -3.19 10.70 -3.25
C PRO A 67 -4.56 10.67 -3.93
N GLN A 68 -5.64 10.51 -3.15
CA GLN A 68 -7.01 10.40 -3.63
C GLN A 68 -7.56 11.72 -4.21
N LYS A 69 -6.87 12.84 -4.01
CA LYS A 69 -7.10 14.10 -4.74
C LYS A 69 -7.00 13.88 -6.25
N PHE A 70 -6.06 13.06 -6.69
CA PHE A 70 -5.80 12.76 -8.10
C PHE A 70 -6.43 11.45 -8.54
N TYR A 71 -6.53 10.49 -7.63
CA TYR A 71 -7.01 9.14 -7.87
C TYR A 71 -8.05 8.74 -6.82
N PRO A 72 -9.30 9.22 -6.94
CA PRO A 72 -10.31 9.09 -5.87
C PRO A 72 -10.61 7.66 -5.42
N ARG A 73 -10.36 6.67 -6.28
CA ARG A 73 -10.60 5.26 -5.98
C ARG A 73 -9.36 4.48 -5.50
N LEU A 74 -8.21 5.13 -5.36
CA LEU A 74 -7.02 4.47 -4.80
C LEU A 74 -7.04 4.50 -3.25
N GLY A 75 -8.09 3.96 -2.66
CA GLY A 75 -8.30 3.83 -1.22
C GLY A 75 -8.73 2.42 -0.85
N ILE A 76 -9.09 2.24 0.42
CA ILE A 76 -9.67 1.00 0.95
C ILE A 76 -11.12 1.25 1.31
N SER A 77 -12.00 0.32 0.97
CA SER A 77 -13.38 0.27 1.43
C SER A 77 -13.53 -0.90 2.40
N ILE A 78 -13.96 -0.62 3.62
CA ILE A 78 -14.20 -1.65 4.64
C ILE A 78 -15.71 -1.75 4.87
N ALA A 79 -16.24 -2.97 4.88
CA ALA A 79 -17.63 -3.28 5.18
C ALA A 79 -17.71 -4.40 6.20
N VAL A 80 -18.52 -4.22 7.25
CA VAL A 80 -18.76 -5.20 8.32
C VAL A 80 -20.17 -5.75 8.17
N PHE A 81 -20.27 -7.05 7.97
CA PHE A 81 -21.51 -7.77 7.76
C PHE A 81 -22.00 -8.44 9.06
N PRO A 82 -23.33 -8.58 9.27
CA PRO A 82 -23.89 -9.13 10.49
C PRO A 82 -23.74 -10.65 10.62
N GLY A 83 -23.52 -11.35 9.53
CA GLY A 83 -23.47 -12.81 9.45
C GLY A 83 -22.29 -13.32 8.64
N THR A 84 -22.49 -14.46 7.99
CA THR A 84 -21.48 -15.14 7.16
C THR A 84 -21.64 -14.86 5.66
N SER A 85 -22.76 -14.21 5.29
CA SER A 85 -23.08 -13.82 3.91
C SER A 85 -23.29 -12.31 3.79
N ARG A 86 -23.09 -11.80 2.58
CA ARG A 86 -23.41 -10.41 2.22
C ARG A 86 -24.91 -10.14 2.16
N ASP A 87 -25.71 -11.20 2.09
CA ASP A 87 -27.18 -11.14 2.05
C ASP A 87 -27.80 -11.15 3.44
N ASP A 88 -27.01 -11.45 4.48
CA ASP A 88 -27.49 -11.43 5.86
C ASP A 88 -27.87 -10.00 6.27
N VAL A 89 -28.99 -9.86 7.00
CA VAL A 89 -29.50 -8.58 7.49
C VAL A 89 -29.31 -8.47 9.01
N PHE A 90 -29.06 -7.25 9.50
CA PHE A 90 -28.76 -6.98 10.91
C PHE A 90 -30.03 -6.56 11.68
N ARG A 91 -30.62 -5.45 11.28
CA ARG A 91 -31.87 -4.93 11.88
C ARG A 91 -32.74 -4.36 10.78
N GLY A 92 -33.97 -4.84 10.67
CA GLY A 92 -34.81 -4.46 9.54
C GLY A 92 -34.15 -4.87 8.23
N ASP A 93 -33.90 -3.88 7.35
CA ASP A 93 -33.29 -4.09 6.04
C ASP A 93 -31.77 -3.70 6.00
N GLU A 94 -31.17 -3.43 7.17
CA GLU A 94 -29.75 -3.04 7.22
C GLU A 94 -28.84 -4.23 6.94
N ARG A 95 -28.04 -4.14 5.88
CA ARG A 95 -27.07 -5.16 5.46
C ARG A 95 -25.67 -4.98 6.04
N LEU A 96 -25.38 -3.82 6.62
CA LEU A 96 -24.06 -3.52 7.18
C LEU A 96 -24.17 -3.12 8.64
N VAL A 97 -23.32 -3.67 9.47
CA VAL A 97 -23.11 -3.26 10.86
C VAL A 97 -22.30 -1.97 10.92
N ALA A 98 -21.28 -1.86 10.05
CA ALA A 98 -20.43 -0.69 9.91
C ALA A 98 -19.81 -0.65 8.52
N SER A 99 -19.39 0.55 8.10
CA SER A 99 -18.59 0.75 6.89
C SER A 99 -17.65 1.93 7.05
N LYS A 100 -16.51 1.90 6.36
CA LYS A 100 -15.55 3.01 6.34
C LYS A 100 -14.80 3.04 5.01
N SER A 101 -14.61 4.24 4.48
CA SER A 101 -13.62 4.51 3.42
C SER A 101 -12.34 5.00 4.09
N VAL A 102 -11.21 4.41 3.71
CA VAL A 102 -9.88 4.75 4.20
C VAL A 102 -9.08 5.35 3.06
N VAL A 103 -8.49 6.52 3.30
CA VAL A 103 -7.75 7.33 2.32
C VAL A 103 -6.44 7.82 2.93
N GLY A 104 -5.51 8.27 2.09
CA GLY A 104 -4.18 8.72 2.48
C GLY A 104 -3.10 8.00 1.67
N SER A 105 -1.84 8.15 2.08
CA SER A 105 -0.74 7.31 1.58
C SER A 105 -0.90 5.87 2.06
N ILE A 106 -0.18 4.94 1.45
CA ILE A 106 -0.28 3.51 1.81
C ILE A 106 -0.03 3.27 3.29
N PRO A 107 1.01 3.82 3.93
CA PRO A 107 1.22 3.62 5.36
C PRO A 107 0.06 4.12 6.23
N VAL A 108 -0.46 5.31 5.92
CA VAL A 108 -1.63 5.88 6.61
C VAL A 108 -2.86 4.99 6.43
N MET A 109 -3.09 4.49 5.20
CA MET A 109 -4.21 3.60 4.94
C MET A 109 -4.10 2.27 5.70
N ILE A 110 -2.89 1.72 5.83
CA ILE A 110 -2.66 0.50 6.61
C ILE A 110 -3.00 0.74 8.07
N ASP A 111 -2.46 1.80 8.68
CA ASP A 111 -2.69 2.13 10.08
C ASP A 111 -4.18 2.33 10.37
N ASP A 112 -4.83 3.18 9.59
CA ASP A 112 -6.26 3.49 9.73
C ASP A 112 -7.17 2.27 9.52
N ALA A 113 -6.80 1.36 8.60
CA ALA A 113 -7.55 0.14 8.35
C ALA A 113 -7.40 -0.84 9.51
N VAL A 114 -6.16 -1.08 9.98
CA VAL A 114 -5.89 -1.97 11.13
C VAL A 114 -6.62 -1.47 12.36
N ASP A 115 -6.51 -0.17 12.70
CA ASP A 115 -7.20 0.43 13.83
C ASP A 115 -8.72 0.29 13.75
N SER A 116 -9.28 0.42 12.56
CA SER A 116 -10.72 0.25 12.35
C SER A 116 -11.16 -1.20 12.51
N LEU A 117 -10.40 -2.13 11.95
CA LEU A 117 -10.65 -3.57 12.08
C LEU A 117 -10.56 -4.00 13.53
N MET A 118 -9.52 -3.59 14.26
CA MET A 118 -9.36 -3.93 15.68
C MET A 118 -10.51 -3.42 16.54
N ARG A 119 -11.06 -2.23 16.25
CA ARG A 119 -12.25 -1.72 16.95
C ARG A 119 -13.50 -2.53 16.68
N TRP A 120 -13.71 -3.00 15.46
CA TRP A 120 -14.93 -3.72 15.08
C TRP A 120 -14.88 -5.22 15.38
N ILE A 121 -13.71 -5.84 15.21
CA ILE A 121 -13.51 -7.26 15.54
C ILE A 121 -13.51 -7.43 17.06
N GLY A 122 -12.99 -6.43 17.79
CA GLY A 122 -12.93 -6.39 19.26
C GLY A 122 -12.03 -7.47 19.85
N ALA A 123 -11.87 -7.42 21.17
CA ALA A 123 -11.13 -8.41 21.94
C ALA A 123 -11.75 -9.83 21.90
N LYS A 124 -12.86 -10.02 21.18
CA LYS A 124 -13.60 -11.27 21.12
C LYS A 124 -13.04 -12.30 20.13
N LYS A 125 -12.12 -11.88 19.23
CA LYS A 125 -11.46 -12.79 18.27
C LYS A 125 -9.95 -12.64 18.36
N PRO A 126 -9.27 -13.44 19.22
CA PRO A 126 -7.80 -13.45 19.30
C PRO A 126 -7.14 -13.98 18.01
N ASP A 127 -7.93 -14.45 17.05
CA ASP A 127 -7.46 -15.15 15.85
C ASP A 127 -6.87 -14.21 14.77
N TYR A 128 -6.98 -12.87 14.93
CA TYR A 128 -6.44 -11.89 13.99
C TYR A 128 -5.49 -10.91 14.68
N PRO A 129 -4.20 -11.29 14.88
CA PRO A 129 -3.21 -10.37 15.42
C PRO A 129 -3.08 -9.12 14.54
N PRO A 130 -2.88 -7.91 15.12
CA PRO A 130 -2.74 -6.67 14.35
C PRO A 130 -1.65 -6.76 13.28
N LEU A 131 -0.55 -7.46 13.55
CA LEU A 131 0.55 -7.65 12.61
C LEU A 131 0.11 -8.44 11.37
N VAL A 132 -0.69 -9.50 11.54
CA VAL A 132 -1.20 -10.31 10.42
C VAL A 132 -2.16 -9.49 9.55
N LEU A 133 -3.03 -8.68 10.16
CA LEU A 133 -3.90 -7.77 9.42
C LEU A 133 -3.10 -6.72 8.65
N ARG A 134 -2.09 -6.15 9.30
CA ARG A 134 -1.19 -5.17 8.69
C ARG A 134 -0.49 -5.75 7.46
N GLU A 135 0.09 -6.93 7.59
CA GLU A 135 0.78 -7.61 6.49
C GLU A 135 -0.18 -7.93 5.33
N ALA A 136 -1.36 -8.46 5.61
CA ALA A 136 -2.35 -8.78 4.59
C ALA A 136 -2.84 -7.53 3.83
N ILE A 137 -3.05 -6.41 4.54
CA ILE A 137 -3.45 -5.14 3.93
C ILE A 137 -2.29 -4.53 3.14
N ALA A 138 -1.07 -4.57 3.69
CA ALA A 138 0.13 -4.10 2.99
C ALA A 138 0.33 -4.86 1.67
N ASN A 139 0.22 -6.19 1.71
CA ASN A 139 0.30 -7.04 0.52
C ASN A 139 -0.78 -6.70 -0.51
N ALA A 140 -2.03 -6.51 -0.07
CA ALA A 140 -3.11 -6.13 -0.98
C ALA A 140 -2.85 -4.79 -1.68
N LEU A 141 -2.26 -3.81 -0.97
CA LEU A 141 -1.95 -2.49 -1.53
C LEU A 141 -0.70 -2.52 -2.41
N THR A 142 0.36 -3.23 -2.02
CA THR A 142 1.63 -3.25 -2.76
C THR A 142 1.56 -4.10 -4.04
N HIS A 143 0.75 -5.16 -4.04
CA HIS A 143 0.58 -6.06 -5.19
C HIS A 143 -0.65 -5.77 -6.06
N ARG A 144 -1.42 -4.75 -5.70
CA ARG A 144 -2.56 -4.28 -6.48
C ARG A 144 -2.13 -3.87 -7.91
N ASP A 145 -3.06 -3.99 -8.85
CA ASP A 145 -2.93 -3.39 -10.17
C ASP A 145 -3.22 -1.88 -10.12
N TYR A 146 -2.24 -1.07 -10.51
CA TYR A 146 -2.33 0.39 -10.59
C TYR A 146 -2.42 0.90 -12.04
N SER A 147 -2.62 0.02 -13.01
CA SER A 147 -2.87 0.41 -14.41
C SER A 147 -4.10 1.32 -14.54
N PRO A 148 -4.22 2.11 -15.60
CA PRO A 148 -5.37 2.98 -15.81
C PRO A 148 -6.72 2.26 -15.69
N ASP A 149 -6.82 1.04 -16.21
CA ASP A 149 -8.05 0.24 -16.20
C ASP A 149 -8.49 -0.19 -14.79
N ALA A 150 -7.52 -0.39 -13.88
CA ALA A 150 -7.78 -0.81 -12.51
C ALA A 150 -7.97 0.35 -11.51
N ARG A 151 -7.70 1.60 -11.91
CA ARG A 151 -7.76 2.78 -11.02
C ARG A 151 -9.18 3.11 -10.54
N GLY A 152 -10.20 2.64 -11.22
CA GLY A 152 -11.60 2.82 -10.86
C GLY A 152 -12.10 1.93 -9.71
N THR A 153 -11.30 0.97 -9.23
CA THR A 153 -11.69 -0.02 -8.22
C THR A 153 -10.87 0.15 -6.95
N GLN A 154 -11.49 0.06 -5.77
CA GLN A 154 -10.80 0.13 -4.47
C GLN A 154 -10.29 -1.26 -4.03
N VAL A 155 -9.40 -1.29 -3.04
CA VAL A 155 -9.20 -2.49 -2.22
C VAL A 155 -10.42 -2.62 -1.32
N HIS A 156 -11.01 -3.81 -1.27
CA HIS A 156 -12.19 -4.08 -0.44
C HIS A 156 -11.82 -5.04 0.70
N ILE A 157 -12.21 -4.65 1.92
CA ILE A 157 -12.12 -5.50 3.11
C ILE A 157 -13.54 -5.78 3.58
N SER A 158 -13.94 -7.04 3.52
CA SER A 158 -15.24 -7.53 4.01
C SER A 158 -15.05 -8.32 5.29
N VAL A 159 -15.63 -7.86 6.37
CA VAL A 159 -15.56 -8.51 7.70
C VAL A 159 -16.87 -9.25 7.94
N PHE A 160 -16.80 -10.57 8.04
CA PHE A 160 -17.89 -11.45 8.39
C PHE A 160 -17.75 -11.97 9.82
N THR A 161 -18.74 -12.65 10.33
CA THR A 161 -18.69 -13.22 11.69
C THR A 161 -17.69 -14.36 11.82
N ASP A 162 -17.33 -15.03 10.71
CA ASP A 162 -16.46 -16.19 10.65
C ASP A 162 -15.10 -15.93 9.95
N ARG A 163 -14.97 -14.85 9.14
CA ARG A 163 -13.78 -14.58 8.34
C ARG A 163 -13.61 -13.09 7.98
N ILE A 164 -12.44 -12.77 7.46
CA ILE A 164 -12.14 -11.48 6.79
C ILE A 164 -11.71 -11.81 5.35
N GLU A 165 -12.32 -11.13 4.39
CA GLU A 165 -11.93 -11.19 2.98
C GLU A 165 -11.27 -9.89 2.57
N ILE A 166 -10.06 -9.95 1.98
CA ILE A 166 -9.37 -8.81 1.40
C ILE A 166 -9.26 -9.06 -0.10
N THR A 167 -9.84 -8.16 -0.88
CA THR A 167 -9.85 -8.25 -2.35
C THR A 167 -9.22 -7.01 -2.94
N ASN A 168 -8.25 -7.17 -3.82
CA ASN A 168 -7.60 -6.09 -4.55
C ASN A 168 -7.73 -6.29 -6.06
N PRO A 169 -7.76 -5.21 -6.85
CA PRO A 169 -7.73 -5.29 -8.30
C PRO A 169 -6.43 -5.90 -8.82
N GLY A 170 -6.56 -6.73 -9.84
CA GLY A 170 -5.45 -7.42 -10.50
C GLY A 170 -5.52 -8.93 -10.36
N GLY A 171 -4.88 -9.62 -11.30
CA GLY A 171 -4.69 -11.06 -11.28
C GLY A 171 -3.28 -11.43 -10.82
N LEU A 172 -2.91 -12.69 -11.03
CA LEU A 172 -1.56 -13.18 -10.81
C LEU A 172 -0.55 -12.41 -11.68
N TYR A 173 0.61 -12.12 -11.11
CA TYR A 173 1.65 -11.35 -11.78
C TYR A 173 2.99 -12.12 -11.77
N GLY A 174 3.76 -12.00 -12.84
CA GLY A 174 5.07 -12.61 -12.97
C GLY A 174 5.01 -14.10 -13.33
N MET A 175 5.92 -14.89 -12.77
CA MET A 175 6.07 -16.31 -13.09
C MET A 175 5.06 -17.22 -12.36
N VAL A 176 4.08 -16.66 -11.66
CA VAL A 176 3.03 -17.48 -11.03
C VAL A 176 2.08 -17.93 -12.11
N THR A 177 2.35 -19.10 -12.67
CA THR A 177 1.48 -19.74 -13.66
C THR A 177 0.37 -20.54 -12.95
N HIS A 178 -0.70 -20.82 -13.68
CA HIS A 178 -1.80 -21.66 -13.22
C HIS A 178 -1.31 -23.03 -12.68
N ASP A 179 -0.21 -23.55 -13.24
CA ASP A 179 0.37 -24.83 -12.85
C ASP A 179 1.00 -24.80 -11.45
N VAL A 180 1.56 -23.65 -11.02
CA VAL A 180 2.11 -23.47 -9.66
C VAL A 180 0.98 -23.44 -8.63
N LEU A 181 -0.16 -22.86 -8.96
CA LEU A 181 -1.34 -22.84 -8.07
C LEU A 181 -2.07 -24.19 -8.02
N ALA A 182 -2.02 -24.96 -9.10
CA ALA A 182 -2.61 -26.29 -9.16
C ALA A 182 -1.78 -27.38 -8.47
N SER A 183 -0.53 -27.08 -8.12
CA SER A 183 0.35 -28.02 -7.42
C SER A 183 -0.08 -28.16 -5.94
N PRO A 184 -0.37 -29.39 -5.45
CA PRO A 184 -0.69 -29.61 -4.04
C PRO A 184 0.51 -29.40 -3.10
N HIS A 185 1.69 -29.20 -3.65
CA HIS A 185 2.91 -28.88 -2.91
C HIS A 185 3.47 -27.56 -3.43
N PRO A 186 3.57 -26.50 -2.59
CA PRO A 186 4.34 -25.33 -2.97
C PRO A 186 5.75 -25.81 -3.34
N VAL A 187 6.24 -25.38 -4.50
CA VAL A 187 7.61 -25.68 -4.92
C VAL A 187 8.55 -25.04 -3.89
N THR A 188 8.94 -25.84 -2.91
CA THR A 188 9.91 -25.45 -1.90
C THR A 188 11.26 -25.28 -2.59
N GLY A 189 11.73 -24.04 -2.73
CA GLY A 189 13.10 -23.80 -3.17
C GLY A 189 13.39 -22.56 -4.00
N ALA A 190 12.41 -21.86 -4.54
CA ALA A 190 12.64 -20.54 -5.12
C ALA A 190 11.65 -19.55 -4.53
N PRO A 191 12.13 -18.49 -3.87
CA PRO A 191 11.24 -17.39 -3.50
C PRO A 191 10.83 -16.72 -4.81
N PHE A 192 9.63 -17.02 -5.32
CA PHE A 192 9.02 -16.28 -6.41
C PHE A 192 8.56 -14.91 -5.88
N VAL A 193 9.53 -14.05 -5.60
CA VAL A 193 9.22 -12.66 -5.27
C VAL A 193 9.10 -11.90 -6.59
N SER A 194 7.91 -11.92 -7.17
CA SER A 194 7.58 -11.05 -8.29
C SER A 194 6.84 -9.83 -7.77
N THR A 195 7.51 -8.69 -7.76
CA THR A 195 6.95 -7.42 -7.31
C THR A 195 6.37 -6.67 -8.51
N ARG A 196 5.03 -6.56 -8.60
CA ARG A 196 4.34 -5.83 -9.66
C ARG A 196 4.73 -4.35 -9.68
N ASN A 197 4.84 -3.73 -8.52
CA ASN A 197 5.04 -2.28 -8.34
C ASN A 197 6.42 -2.01 -7.71
N GLN A 198 7.50 -2.29 -8.44
CA GLN A 198 8.87 -2.26 -7.94
C GLN A 198 9.26 -0.92 -7.30
N PHE A 199 9.02 0.20 -7.99
CA PHE A 199 9.34 1.52 -7.46
C PHE A 199 8.56 1.84 -6.18
N LEU A 200 7.26 1.55 -6.18
CA LEU A 200 6.43 1.74 -4.99
C LEU A 200 6.95 0.92 -3.81
N PHE A 201 7.26 -0.34 -4.03
CA PHE A 201 7.78 -1.23 -2.99
C PHE A 201 9.10 -0.72 -2.42
N THR A 202 10.05 -0.34 -3.30
CA THR A 202 11.33 0.23 -2.89
C THR A 202 11.17 1.51 -2.07
N LEU A 203 10.24 2.39 -2.46
CA LEU A 203 9.96 3.62 -1.70
C LEU A 203 9.39 3.32 -0.32
N LEU A 204 8.45 2.37 -0.22
CA LEU A 204 7.85 1.97 1.05
C LEU A 204 8.88 1.37 2.02
N GLU A 205 9.82 0.56 1.51
CA GLU A 205 10.89 -0.02 2.32
C GLU A 205 11.95 1.02 2.75
N SER A 206 12.25 1.96 1.87
CA SER A 206 13.31 2.96 2.09
C SER A 206 12.85 4.14 2.92
N THR A 207 11.54 4.35 3.11
CA THR A 207 11.02 5.51 3.83
C THR A 207 10.85 5.20 5.32
N PRO A 208 11.46 5.98 6.23
CA PRO A 208 11.21 5.86 7.66
C PRO A 208 9.84 6.47 7.99
N TYR A 209 8.86 5.64 8.33
CA TYR A 209 7.55 6.10 8.75
C TYR A 209 7.48 6.30 10.27
N PRO A 210 6.65 7.24 10.76
CA PRO A 210 6.35 7.33 12.18
C PRO A 210 5.83 5.98 12.70
N GLY A 211 6.48 5.43 13.73
CA GLY A 211 6.11 4.12 14.28
C GLY A 211 6.86 2.92 13.69
N GLY A 212 7.84 3.13 12.82
CA GLY A 212 8.68 2.05 12.29
C GLY A 212 8.45 1.73 10.81
N GLY A 213 8.70 0.48 10.40
CA GLY A 213 8.48 0.03 9.02
C GLY A 213 7.01 -0.03 8.63
N PHE A 214 6.71 0.07 7.34
CA PHE A 214 5.32 0.06 6.85
C PHE A 214 4.58 -1.27 7.12
N VAL A 215 5.29 -2.37 7.29
CA VAL A 215 4.72 -3.68 7.69
C VAL A 215 4.96 -3.96 9.16
N ASN A 216 6.16 -3.72 9.68
CA ASN A 216 6.50 -3.98 11.08
C ASN A 216 6.86 -2.69 11.83
N PRO A 217 5.93 -2.09 12.60
CA PRO A 217 6.17 -0.85 13.32
C PRO A 217 7.10 -1.01 14.53
N GLU A 218 7.29 -2.22 15.08
CA GLU A 218 8.09 -2.43 16.29
C GLU A 218 9.61 -2.48 16.04
N GLY A 219 10.03 -2.17 14.84
CA GLY A 219 11.44 -1.95 14.51
C GLY A 219 12.18 -3.19 14.01
N GLY A 220 13.14 -2.92 13.19
CA GLY A 220 14.00 -3.88 12.52
C GLY A 220 13.56 -4.09 11.09
N ASP A 221 14.52 -4.03 10.22
CA ASP A 221 14.40 -4.25 8.79
C ASP A 221 13.54 -5.49 8.53
N GLY A 222 12.27 -5.27 8.23
CA GLY A 222 11.17 -6.22 8.31
C GLY A 222 11.16 -7.32 7.27
N TYR A 223 12.33 -7.79 6.85
CA TYR A 223 12.52 -9.04 6.17
C TYR A 223 13.79 -9.71 6.69
N GLN A 224 13.73 -10.28 7.89
CA GLN A 224 14.60 -11.41 8.17
C GLN A 224 13.96 -12.65 7.54
N ARG A 225 14.66 -13.17 6.57
CA ARG A 225 14.42 -14.38 5.77
C ARG A 225 14.19 -15.64 6.62
#